data_68a0678105404df3a073a784128abab7
#
_entry.id   68a0678105404df3a073a784128abab7
#
_cell.length_a   1.000
_cell.length_b   1.000
_cell.length_c   1.000
_cell.angle_alpha   90.00
_cell.angle_beta   90.00
_cell.angle_gamma   90.00
#
_symmetry.space_group_name_H-M   'P 1'
#
loop_
_entity.id
_entity.type
_entity.pdbx_description
1 polymer ?
#
loop_
_entity_poly.entity_id
_entity_poly.type
_entity_poly.pdbx_seq_one_letter_code
_entity_poly.pdbx_strand_id
1 'polypeptide(L)'
;MLDNTTAVFIHGLGQSPLSWSSVTSCLFGDMQAHCPNLYLLANGKGTAYRDLYRAFENYCMGIPNPVKLCGISLGAILAMNYAMNHPEKVTSLILIAPQYKVPRLLFDLQNVIFSFMPPKAFHTGFSKEHTIRLTSLMR
;
A
#
# COMPACT_ATOMS: atom_id res chain seq x y z
N MET A 1 -14.11 26.45 5.56
CA MET A 1 -12.83 25.79 5.82
C MET A 1 -12.74 24.64 4.85
N LEU A 2 -11.82 24.69 3.91
CA LEU A 2 -11.54 23.56 3.03
C LEU A 2 -10.93 22.47 3.93
N ASP A 3 -11.65 21.37 4.08
CA ASP A 3 -11.19 20.19 4.81
C ASP A 3 -10.07 19.58 3.98
N ASN A 4 -8.83 20.00 4.26
CA ASN A 4 -7.64 19.51 3.56
C ASN A 4 -7.41 18.05 3.97
N THR A 5 -8.22 17.17 3.39
CA THR A 5 -8.25 15.74 3.74
C THR A 5 -7.05 15.05 3.11
N THR A 6 -6.17 14.48 3.95
CA THR A 6 -5.03 13.70 3.50
C THR A 6 -5.39 12.23 3.41
N ALA A 7 -5.10 11.60 2.28
CA ALA A 7 -5.22 10.17 2.08
C ALA A 7 -3.83 9.55 1.85
N VAL A 8 -3.55 8.46 2.56
CA VAL A 8 -2.30 7.69 2.41
C VAL A 8 -2.62 6.36 1.76
N PHE A 9 -2.01 6.12 0.60
CA PHE A 9 -2.16 4.91 -0.19
C PHE A 9 -0.93 4.04 -0.03
N ILE A 10 -1.11 2.82 0.50
CA ILE A 10 -0.02 1.95 0.92
C ILE A 10 0.01 0.72 0.01
N HIS A 11 1.10 0.58 -0.75
CA HIS A 11 1.28 -0.52 -1.70
C HIS A 11 1.62 -1.85 -0.99
N GLY A 12 1.47 -2.96 -1.71
CA GLY A 12 1.82 -4.30 -1.24
C GLY A 12 3.30 -4.64 -1.45
N LEU A 13 3.66 -5.85 -1.00
CA LEU A 13 4.99 -6.41 -1.23
C LEU A 13 5.23 -6.59 -2.74
N GLY A 14 6.41 -6.21 -3.22
CA GLY A 14 6.76 -6.28 -4.65
C GLY A 14 6.13 -5.20 -5.53
N GLN A 15 5.34 -4.30 -4.95
CA GLN A 15 4.73 -3.16 -5.62
C GLN A 15 5.50 -1.86 -5.33
N SER A 16 5.06 -0.76 -5.90
CA SER A 16 5.62 0.58 -5.69
C SER A 16 4.49 1.62 -5.58
N PRO A 17 4.79 2.87 -5.20
CA PRO A 17 3.81 3.95 -5.23
C PRO A 17 3.08 4.11 -6.56
N LEU A 18 3.70 3.73 -7.67
CA LEU A 18 3.10 3.79 -9.01
C LEU A 18 1.87 2.89 -9.17
N SER A 19 1.71 1.87 -8.31
CA SER A 19 0.51 1.02 -8.30
C SER A 19 -0.78 1.82 -8.02
N TRP A 20 -0.66 2.98 -7.41
CA TRP A 20 -1.77 3.85 -7.07
C TRP A 20 -2.01 4.98 -8.08
N SER A 21 -1.19 5.14 -9.13
CA SER A 21 -1.25 6.27 -10.05
C SER A 21 -2.62 6.44 -10.72
N SER A 22 -3.24 5.34 -11.16
CA SER A 22 -4.59 5.39 -11.76
C SER A 22 -5.67 5.79 -10.76
N VAL A 23 -5.56 5.38 -9.50
CA VAL A 23 -6.51 5.74 -8.46
C VAL A 23 -6.33 7.20 -8.07
N THR A 24 -5.11 7.63 -7.83
CA THR A 24 -4.82 9.00 -7.40
C THR A 24 -5.13 10.04 -8.48
N SER A 25 -5.02 9.68 -9.77
CA SER A 25 -5.43 10.56 -10.87
C SER A 25 -6.95 10.75 -10.98
N CYS A 26 -7.74 9.87 -10.36
CA CYS A 26 -9.20 9.96 -10.31
C CYS A 26 -9.74 10.62 -9.02
N LEU A 27 -8.87 11.07 -8.13
CA LEU A 27 -9.32 11.76 -6.92
C LEU A 27 -9.83 13.16 -7.24
N PHE A 28 -10.98 13.48 -6.68
CA PHE A 28 -11.63 14.76 -6.89
C PHE A 28 -11.51 15.65 -5.65
N GLY A 29 -11.53 16.97 -5.87
CA GLY A 29 -11.49 17.98 -4.81
C GLY A 29 -10.06 18.20 -4.26
N ASP A 30 -9.99 18.76 -3.05
CA ASP A 30 -8.76 19.19 -2.39
C ASP A 30 -8.06 18.06 -1.60
N MET A 31 -8.31 16.80 -1.95
CA MET A 31 -7.69 15.65 -1.27
C MET A 31 -6.22 15.55 -1.62
N GLN A 32 -5.35 15.60 -0.63
CA GLN A 32 -3.92 15.33 -0.78
C GLN A 32 -3.65 13.83 -0.74
N ALA A 33 -3.12 13.28 -1.83
CA ALA A 33 -2.73 11.88 -1.92
C ALA A 33 -1.25 11.68 -1.60
N HIS A 34 -0.97 10.86 -0.61
CA HIS A 34 0.37 10.43 -0.24
C HIS A 34 0.55 8.95 -0.59
N CYS A 35 1.58 8.64 -1.35
CA CYS A 35 1.92 7.27 -1.73
C CYS A 35 3.35 6.96 -1.29
N PRO A 36 3.60 6.64 -0.01
CA PRO A 36 4.95 6.38 0.47
C PRO A 36 5.55 5.14 -0.19
N ASN A 37 6.84 5.20 -0.50
CA ASN A 37 7.60 4.03 -0.94
C ASN A 37 8.08 3.26 0.28
N LEU A 38 7.50 2.10 0.54
CA LEU A 38 7.81 1.28 1.71
C LEU A 38 9.27 0.83 1.76
N TYR A 39 9.90 0.59 0.61
CA TYR A 39 11.32 0.22 0.55
C TYR A 39 12.24 1.36 0.94
N LEU A 40 11.91 2.59 0.54
CA LEU A 40 12.68 3.76 0.93
C LEU A 40 12.48 4.08 2.41
N LEU A 41 11.27 3.94 2.93
CA LEU A 41 11.00 4.08 4.36
C LEU A 41 11.82 3.08 5.19
N ALA A 42 11.98 1.86 4.70
CA ALA A 42 12.78 0.82 5.34
C ALA A 42 14.29 0.95 5.08
N ASN A 43 14.78 2.08 4.53
CA ASN A 43 16.19 2.32 4.18
C ASN A 43 16.78 1.28 3.20
N GLY A 44 15.97 0.68 2.34
CA GLY A 44 16.39 -0.29 1.32
C GLY A 44 16.94 -1.61 1.87
N LYS A 45 16.86 -1.85 3.17
CA LYS A 45 17.29 -3.11 3.80
C LYS A 45 16.11 -4.07 3.89
N GLY A 46 16.38 -5.35 3.68
CA GLY A 46 15.42 -6.42 3.97
C GLY A 46 15.13 -6.42 5.46
N THR A 47 14.00 -5.85 5.83
CA THR A 47 13.65 -5.53 7.21
C THR A 47 12.59 -6.46 7.74
N ALA A 48 12.70 -6.76 9.02
CA ALA A 48 11.61 -7.40 9.73
C ALA A 48 10.35 -6.51 9.66
N TYR A 49 9.17 -7.12 9.66
CA TYR A 49 7.88 -6.41 9.64
C TYR A 49 7.82 -5.28 10.69
N ARG A 50 8.37 -5.51 11.88
CA ARG A 50 8.43 -4.52 12.96
C ARG A 50 9.12 -3.22 12.56
N ASP A 51 10.23 -3.32 11.84
CA ASP A 51 11.03 -2.16 11.45
C ASP A 51 10.32 -1.39 10.33
N LEU A 52 9.71 -2.12 9.39
CA LEU A 52 8.87 -1.51 8.37
C LEU A 52 7.65 -0.80 8.98
N TYR A 53 6.98 -1.44 9.96
CA TYR A 53 5.85 -0.84 10.64
C TYR A 53 6.25 0.45 11.39
N ARG A 54 7.37 0.44 12.11
CA ARG A 54 7.88 1.64 12.80
C ARG A 54 8.20 2.77 11.83
N ALA A 55 8.81 2.46 10.69
CA ALA A 55 9.11 3.46 9.67
C ALA A 55 7.82 4.06 9.08
N PHE A 56 6.81 3.22 8.82
CA PHE A 56 5.50 3.65 8.36
C PHE A 56 4.75 4.47 9.43
N GLU A 57 4.78 4.03 10.69
CA GLU A 57 4.18 4.73 11.83
C GLU A 57 4.78 6.14 11.97
N ASN A 58 6.11 6.25 11.97
CA ASN A 58 6.80 7.54 12.01
C ASN A 58 6.42 8.44 10.83
N TYR A 59 6.29 7.87 9.64
CA TYR A 59 5.84 8.59 8.46
C TYR A 59 4.43 9.18 8.68
N CYS A 60 3.47 8.37 9.12
CA CYS A 60 2.11 8.82 9.38
C CYS A 60 2.01 9.83 10.53
N MET A 61 2.80 9.64 11.59
CA MET A 61 2.87 10.59 12.70
C MET A 61 3.40 11.96 12.30
N GLY A 62 4.19 12.04 11.23
CA GLY A 62 4.65 13.30 10.65
C GLY A 62 3.55 14.08 9.89
N ILE A 63 2.40 13.47 9.63
CA ILE A 63 1.26 14.13 8.99
C ILE A 63 0.43 14.83 10.08
N PRO A 64 0.22 16.16 9.99
CA PRO A 64 -0.36 16.93 11.10
C PRO A 64 -1.81 16.59 11.41
N ASN A 65 -2.60 16.26 10.39
CA ASN A 65 -4.04 15.98 10.53
C ASN A 65 -4.34 14.47 10.51
N PRO A 66 -5.50 14.06 11.04
CA PRO A 66 -5.94 12.69 10.85
C PRO A 66 -6.09 12.34 9.36
N VAL A 67 -5.76 11.11 9.00
CA VAL A 67 -5.64 10.65 7.63
C VAL A 67 -6.70 9.62 7.26
N LYS A 68 -6.98 9.51 5.97
CA LYS A 68 -7.64 8.33 5.39
C LYS A 68 -6.57 7.36 4.93
N LEU A 69 -6.68 6.10 5.32
CA LEU A 69 -5.73 5.06 4.92
C LEU A 69 -6.37 4.10 3.91
N CYS A 70 -5.65 3.83 2.84
CA CYS A 70 -6.02 2.83 1.86
C CYS A 70 -4.81 1.92 1.61
N GLY A 71 -4.91 0.66 1.99
CA GLY A 71 -3.79 -0.28 1.85
C GLY A 71 -4.18 -1.55 1.12
N ILE A 72 -3.23 -2.10 0.36
CA ILE A 72 -3.38 -3.38 -0.32
C ILE A 72 -2.36 -4.40 0.21
N SER A 73 -2.82 -5.63 0.50
CA SER A 73 -2.00 -6.75 0.96
C SER A 73 -1.15 -6.37 2.18
N LEU A 74 0.18 -6.35 2.10
CA LEU A 74 1.08 -5.86 3.16
C LEU A 74 0.71 -4.44 3.61
N GLY A 75 0.40 -3.55 2.66
CA GLY A 75 -0.05 -2.18 2.95
C GLY A 75 -1.35 -2.14 3.73
N ALA A 76 -2.26 -3.08 3.50
CA ALA A 76 -3.49 -3.20 4.29
C ALA A 76 -3.21 -3.62 5.74
N ILE A 77 -2.23 -4.49 5.97
CA ILE A 77 -1.82 -4.91 7.32
C ILE A 77 -1.18 -3.74 8.08
N LEU A 78 -0.31 -2.97 7.41
CA LEU A 78 0.31 -1.76 7.99
C LEU A 78 -0.76 -0.72 8.37
N ALA A 79 -1.70 -0.45 7.44
CA ALA A 79 -2.81 0.49 7.66
C ALA A 79 -3.70 0.08 8.84
N MET A 80 -4.04 -1.21 8.90
CA MET A 80 -4.87 -1.75 9.99
C MET A 80 -4.18 -1.64 11.34
N ASN A 81 -2.90 -2.04 11.43
CA ASN A 81 -2.15 -1.95 12.69
C ASN A 81 -1.99 -0.48 13.14
N TYR A 82 -1.77 0.44 12.20
CA TYR A 82 -1.71 1.86 12.53
C TYR A 82 -3.04 2.38 13.05
N ALA A 83 -4.16 2.05 12.41
CA ALA A 83 -5.49 2.45 12.85
C ALA A 83 -5.88 1.86 14.23
N MET A 84 -5.40 0.65 14.55
CA MET A 84 -5.61 0.05 15.86
C MET A 84 -4.79 0.74 16.96
N ASN A 85 -3.57 1.17 16.66
CA ASN A 85 -2.67 1.80 17.63
C ASN A 85 -2.94 3.31 17.79
N HIS A 86 -3.47 3.96 16.74
CA HIS A 86 -3.69 5.41 16.67
C HIS A 86 -5.09 5.73 16.10
N PRO A 87 -6.18 5.27 16.76
CA PRO A 87 -7.54 5.44 16.23
C PRO A 87 -7.93 6.92 16.04
N GLU A 88 -7.39 7.80 16.86
CA GLU A 88 -7.61 9.26 16.77
C GLU A 88 -6.95 9.90 15.53
N LYS A 89 -5.99 9.22 14.93
CA LYS A 89 -5.26 9.68 13.73
C LYS A 89 -5.86 9.18 12.43
N VAL A 90 -6.90 8.35 12.47
CA VAL A 90 -7.47 7.73 11.27
C VAL A 90 -8.96 8.03 11.17
N THR A 91 -9.35 8.75 10.12
CA THR A 91 -10.75 9.08 9.86
C THR A 91 -11.46 8.04 8.99
N SER A 92 -10.72 7.32 8.17
CA SER A 92 -11.26 6.28 7.28
C SER A 92 -10.21 5.23 6.97
N LEU A 93 -10.63 3.98 6.82
CA LEU A 93 -9.76 2.85 6.56
C LEU A 93 -10.34 1.97 5.46
N ILE A 94 -9.57 1.79 4.37
CA ILE A 94 -9.90 0.89 3.27
C ILE A 94 -8.82 -0.19 3.21
N LEU A 95 -9.23 -1.44 3.36
CA LEU A 95 -8.35 -2.60 3.34
C LEU A 95 -8.66 -3.47 2.13
N ILE A 96 -7.69 -3.62 1.24
CA ILE A 96 -7.81 -4.43 0.03
C ILE A 96 -6.97 -5.69 0.22
N ALA A 97 -7.62 -6.85 0.19
CA ALA A 97 -6.99 -8.17 0.33
C ALA A 97 -5.97 -8.27 1.49
N PRO A 98 -6.35 -7.90 2.73
CA PRO A 98 -5.47 -8.04 3.89
C PRO A 98 -5.20 -9.52 4.15
N GLN A 99 -3.96 -9.96 4.05
CA GLN A 99 -3.58 -11.35 4.34
C GLN A 99 -3.03 -11.44 5.77
N TYR A 100 -3.90 -11.67 6.73
CA TYR A 100 -3.53 -11.75 8.14
C TYR A 100 -2.90 -13.09 8.54
N LYS A 101 -3.26 -14.17 7.84
CA LYS A 101 -2.69 -15.51 8.02
C LYS A 101 -2.53 -16.15 6.65
N VAL A 102 -1.30 -16.20 6.15
CA VAL A 102 -0.97 -17.01 4.98
C VAL A 102 -0.57 -18.40 5.51
N PRO A 103 -1.21 -19.49 5.07
CA PRO A 103 -0.72 -20.83 5.36
C PRO A 103 0.75 -20.91 4.92
N ARG A 104 1.63 -21.46 5.76
CA ARG A 104 3.09 -21.58 5.45
C ARG A 104 3.35 -22.19 4.09
N LEU A 105 2.57 -23.20 3.71
CA LEU A 105 2.65 -23.84 2.41
C LEU A 105 2.46 -22.88 1.22
N LEU A 106 1.53 -21.92 1.33
CA LEU A 106 1.30 -20.89 0.30
C LEU A 106 2.43 -19.87 0.26
N PHE A 107 3.01 -19.55 1.42
CA PHE A 107 4.16 -18.64 1.53
C PHE A 107 5.41 -19.27 0.92
N ASP A 108 5.64 -20.55 1.20
CA ASP A 108 6.77 -21.30 0.64
C ASP A 108 6.64 -21.47 -0.88
N LEU A 109 5.43 -21.79 -1.36
CA LEU A 109 5.15 -21.86 -2.79
C LEU A 109 5.33 -20.51 -3.50
N GLN A 110 4.87 -19.42 -2.88
CA GLN A 110 5.06 -18.07 -3.40
C GLN A 110 6.54 -17.68 -3.44
N ASN A 111 7.32 -18.01 -2.42
CA ASN A 111 8.77 -17.76 -2.38
C ASN A 111 9.50 -18.57 -3.45
N VAL A 112 9.11 -19.82 -3.68
CA VAL A 112 9.66 -20.66 -4.76
C VAL A 112 9.35 -20.03 -6.12
N ILE A 113 8.12 -19.63 -6.38
CA ILE A 113 7.72 -18.98 -7.64
C ILE A 113 8.49 -17.67 -7.83
N PHE A 114 8.62 -16.84 -6.79
CA PHE A 114 9.37 -15.58 -6.87
C PHE A 114 10.87 -15.77 -7.05
N SER A 115 11.46 -16.88 -6.54
CA SER A 115 12.87 -17.19 -6.73
C SER A 115 13.22 -17.51 -8.18
N PHE A 116 12.26 -18.02 -8.97
CA PHE A 116 12.43 -18.32 -10.38
C PHE A 116 11.97 -17.19 -11.33
N MET A 117 11.38 -16.14 -10.79
CA MET A 117 10.89 -15.01 -11.58
C MET A 117 12.00 -13.96 -11.79
N PRO A 118 12.35 -13.63 -13.03
CA PRO A 118 13.32 -12.56 -13.28
C PRO A 118 12.76 -11.21 -12.81
N PRO A 119 13.61 -10.30 -12.27
CA PRO A 119 13.17 -9.00 -11.71
C PRO A 119 12.31 -8.16 -12.66
N LYS A 120 12.51 -8.31 -13.98
CA LYS A 120 11.74 -7.61 -15.02
C LYS A 120 10.28 -8.10 -15.14
N ALA A 121 9.97 -9.32 -14.73
CA ALA A 121 8.62 -9.85 -14.80
C ALA A 121 7.69 -9.25 -13.74
N PHE A 122 8.23 -8.80 -12.61
CA PHE A 122 7.48 -8.10 -11.56
C PHE A 122 6.89 -6.78 -12.03
N HIS A 123 7.63 -6.03 -12.86
CA HIS A 123 7.16 -4.73 -13.36
C HIS A 123 6.14 -4.85 -14.50
N THR A 124 6.17 -5.92 -15.28
CA THR A 124 5.35 -6.03 -16.51
C THR A 124 4.02 -6.74 -16.26
N GLY A 125 3.97 -7.72 -15.36
CA GLY A 125 2.78 -8.53 -15.10
C GLY A 125 1.68 -7.75 -14.36
N PHE A 126 2.04 -6.97 -13.35
CA PHE A 126 1.07 -6.22 -12.55
C PHE A 126 0.53 -4.97 -13.25
N SER A 127 1.33 -4.34 -14.11
CA SER A 127 0.93 -3.11 -14.81
C SER A 127 -0.05 -3.37 -15.95
N LYS A 128 0.06 -4.51 -16.66
CA LYS A 128 -0.77 -4.81 -17.83
C LYS A 128 -2.19 -5.27 -17.50
N GLU A 129 -2.38 -6.05 -16.45
CA GLU A 129 -3.71 -6.57 -16.12
C GLU A 129 -4.66 -5.49 -15.58
N HIS A 130 -4.14 -4.51 -14.84
CA HIS A 130 -4.96 -3.41 -14.34
C HIS A 130 -5.44 -2.48 -15.45
N THR A 131 -4.63 -2.24 -16.48
CA THR A 131 -5.01 -1.38 -17.63
C THR A 131 -6.09 -2.04 -18.49
N ILE A 132 -6.07 -3.36 -18.67
CA ILE A 132 -7.04 -4.08 -19.50
C ILE A 132 -8.42 -4.15 -18.84
N ARG A 133 -8.52 -4.29 -17.52
CA ARG A 133 -9.82 -4.34 -16.82
C ARG A 133 -10.54 -3.00 -16.74
N LEU A 134 -9.80 -1.89 -16.59
CA LEU A 134 -10.42 -0.57 -16.53
C LEU A 134 -10.96 -0.10 -17.87
N THR A 135 -10.32 -0.46 -18.99
CA THR A 135 -10.83 -0.14 -20.35
C THR A 135 -12.04 -0.96 -20.75
N SER A 136 -12.27 -2.14 -20.19
CA SER A 136 -13.45 -2.95 -20.46
C SER A 136 -14.69 -2.55 -19.65
N LEU A 137 -14.52 -1.80 -18.56
CA LEU A 137 -15.61 -1.28 -17.72
C LEU A 137 -16.09 0.12 -18.12
N MET A 138 -15.37 0.80 -19.01
CA MET A 138 -15.72 2.14 -19.53
C MET A 138 -16.31 2.11 -20.95
N ARG A 139 -16.66 0.96 -21.48
CA ARG A 139 -17.48 0.76 -22.69
C ARG A 139 -18.78 0.10 -22.31
#